data_fdbf13e0511858e70bb5649124dc9175
#
_entry.id   fdbf13e0511858e70bb5649124dc9175
#
_cell.length_a   1.000
_cell.length_b   1.000
_cell.length_c   1.000
_cell.angle_alpha   90.00
_cell.angle_beta   90.00
_cell.angle_gamma   90.00
#
_symmetry.space_group_name_H-M   'P 1'
#
loop_
_entity.id
_entity.type
_entity.pdbx_description
1 polymer ?
#
loop_
_entity_poly.entity_id
_entity_poly.type
_entity_poly.pdbx_seq_one_letter_code
_entity_poly.pdbx_strand_id
1 'polypeptide(L)'
;MFKKILSVFMACALVFGAARAELKVDIVAGATEPISIAVQKFEVAGNASPKDAAMIRAVVENDLKTTGLFRIANHDAFPEYVKMGDMPKFNLWSAIKAQVLVQAKLYAESGNRYKLEFYVWDVAGKEQIEAQSLVSSKKSVRRLAHIMADAIYERLTGEVGYFDTQIVFIAETGPVDNRVKRLAIMDQDGYGLRYLSDEKTFVMSPHFSPNMQTVVFLSYRNDDPMVWTLDLNTGEQRRLGQFGGMSF
;
A
#
# COMPACT_ATOMS: atom_id res chain seq x y z
N MET A 1 -9.11 32.53 -55.17
CA MET A 1 -7.84 32.02 -54.57
C MET A 1 -7.76 32.29 -53.05
N PHE A 2 -8.26 33.43 -52.53
CA PHE A 2 -8.16 33.81 -51.12
C PHE A 2 -8.93 32.90 -50.14
N LYS A 3 -10.05 32.27 -50.53
CA LYS A 3 -10.84 31.38 -49.65
C LYS A 3 -10.17 30.03 -49.35
N LYS A 4 -9.26 29.56 -50.20
CA LYS A 4 -8.53 28.27 -49.95
C LYS A 4 -7.31 28.44 -49.06
N ILE A 5 -6.72 29.61 -48.98
CA ILE A 5 -5.57 29.90 -48.11
C ILE A 5 -6.02 30.08 -46.65
N LEU A 6 -7.23 30.65 -46.42
CA LEU A 6 -7.77 30.81 -45.09
C LEU A 6 -8.15 29.48 -44.42
N SER A 7 -8.60 28.47 -45.22
CA SER A 7 -8.92 27.14 -44.71
C SER A 7 -7.70 26.31 -44.29
N VAL A 8 -6.54 26.54 -44.90
CA VAL A 8 -5.28 25.83 -44.55
C VAL A 8 -4.67 26.42 -43.26
N PHE A 9 -4.81 27.73 -43.02
CA PHE A 9 -4.34 28.36 -41.78
C PHE A 9 -5.20 27.97 -40.55
N MET A 10 -6.50 27.70 -40.73
CA MET A 10 -7.38 27.28 -39.63
C MET A 10 -7.23 25.80 -39.28
N ALA A 11 -6.72 24.97 -40.20
CA ALA A 11 -6.44 23.56 -39.95
C ALA A 11 -5.13 23.32 -39.19
N CYS A 12 -4.15 24.24 -39.25
CA CYS A 12 -2.86 24.15 -38.51
C CYS A 12 -2.96 24.62 -37.04
N ALA A 13 -4.02 25.32 -36.63
CA ALA A 13 -4.15 25.86 -35.27
C ALA A 13 -4.72 24.86 -34.24
N LEU A 14 -5.08 23.62 -34.67
CA LEU A 14 -5.73 22.63 -33.81
C LEU A 14 -4.81 21.51 -33.31
N VAL A 15 -3.49 21.59 -33.48
CA VAL A 15 -2.56 20.51 -33.07
C VAL A 15 -1.56 20.97 -31.98
N PHE A 16 -1.85 22.02 -31.24
CA PHE A 16 -1.17 22.25 -29.96
C PHE A 16 -1.97 21.57 -28.83
N GLY A 17 -2.01 20.26 -28.86
CA GLY A 17 -2.28 19.47 -27.68
C GLY A 17 -1.10 19.70 -26.72
N ALA A 18 -1.34 20.42 -25.62
CA ALA A 18 -0.36 20.53 -24.54
C ALA A 18 0.02 19.11 -24.11
N ALA A 19 1.24 18.67 -24.48
CA ALA A 19 1.83 17.48 -23.91
C ALA A 19 1.99 17.74 -22.42
N ARG A 20 1.05 17.25 -21.60
CA ARG A 20 1.21 17.23 -20.15
C ARG A 20 2.31 16.22 -19.86
N ALA A 21 3.42 16.69 -19.33
CA ALA A 21 4.44 15.83 -18.78
C ALA A 21 3.87 15.22 -17.50
N GLU A 22 3.37 13.99 -17.62
CA GLU A 22 2.96 13.20 -16.46
C GLU A 22 4.23 12.73 -15.74
N LEU A 23 4.32 12.98 -14.44
CA LEU A 23 5.41 12.45 -13.63
C LEU A 23 5.25 10.92 -13.58
N LYS A 24 6.04 10.23 -14.37
CA LYS A 24 6.12 8.76 -14.41
C LYS A 24 7.52 8.32 -14.08
N VAL A 25 7.66 7.36 -13.18
CA VAL A 25 8.94 6.71 -12.92
C VAL A 25 9.13 5.64 -13.99
N ASP A 26 9.98 5.91 -14.96
CA ASP A 26 10.47 4.84 -15.82
C ASP A 26 11.48 4.01 -15.03
N ILE A 27 11.07 2.81 -14.61
CA ILE A 27 11.97 1.82 -13.99
C ILE A 27 12.87 1.26 -15.10
N VAL A 28 13.83 2.06 -15.54
CA VAL A 28 14.90 1.59 -16.41
C VAL A 28 16.00 1.04 -15.50
N ALA A 29 16.43 -0.19 -15.74
CA ALA A 29 17.52 -0.84 -15.02
C ALA A 29 18.83 -0.01 -15.10
N GLY A 30 19.00 0.89 -14.12
CA GLY A 30 20.15 1.79 -13.98
C GLY A 30 19.81 2.85 -12.95
N ALA A 31 20.64 3.06 -11.95
CA ALA A 31 20.43 3.87 -10.75
C ALA A 31 19.65 5.18 -11.00
N THR A 32 18.35 5.11 -10.93
CA THR A 32 17.49 6.30 -10.91
C THR A 32 17.49 6.85 -9.47
N GLU A 33 17.72 8.15 -9.30
CA GLU A 33 17.61 8.74 -7.96
C GLU A 33 16.20 8.55 -7.42
N PRO A 34 16.05 8.10 -6.14
CA PRO A 34 14.74 7.92 -5.55
C PRO A 34 13.93 9.22 -5.54
N ILE A 35 12.64 9.13 -5.86
CA ILE A 35 11.71 10.27 -5.83
C ILE A 35 11.62 10.81 -4.41
N SER A 36 11.87 12.10 -4.23
CA SER A 36 11.72 12.77 -2.95
C SER A 36 10.25 13.07 -2.69
N ILE A 37 9.67 12.35 -1.72
CA ILE A 37 8.27 12.48 -1.32
C ILE A 37 8.14 13.10 0.07
N ALA A 38 7.37 14.16 0.18
CA ALA A 38 7.03 14.83 1.42
C ALA A 38 5.66 14.38 1.89
N VAL A 39 5.58 13.65 3.00
CA VAL A 39 4.33 13.27 3.63
C VAL A 39 4.11 14.15 4.84
N GLN A 40 3.17 15.10 4.76
CA GLN A 40 2.94 16.03 5.87
C GLN A 40 2.19 15.34 7.02
N LYS A 41 2.16 16.01 8.19
CA LYS A 41 1.31 15.59 9.30
C LYS A 41 -0.15 15.58 8.85
N PHE A 42 -0.85 14.48 9.08
CA PHE A 42 -2.25 14.35 8.69
C PHE A 42 -3.16 15.14 9.63
N GLU A 43 -4.17 15.79 9.03
CA GLU A 43 -5.22 16.43 9.79
C GLU A 43 -6.15 15.40 10.43
N VAL A 44 -6.81 15.81 11.49
CA VAL A 44 -7.90 15.04 12.10
C VAL A 44 -9.16 15.87 12.21
N ALA A 45 -10.30 15.24 12.01
CA ALA A 45 -11.60 15.89 12.13
C ALA A 45 -12.59 15.03 12.94
N GLY A 46 -13.50 15.71 13.62
CA GLY A 46 -14.41 15.06 14.56
C GLY A 46 -13.65 14.39 15.71
N ASN A 47 -14.07 13.18 16.08
CA ASN A 47 -13.44 12.39 17.14
C ASN A 47 -12.39 11.40 16.57
N ALA A 48 -11.71 11.73 15.46
CA ALA A 48 -10.62 10.91 14.95
C ALA A 48 -9.39 11.02 15.87
N SER A 49 -8.68 9.91 16.03
CA SER A 49 -7.51 9.83 16.90
C SER A 49 -6.27 10.42 16.23
N PRO A 50 -5.62 11.45 16.82
CA PRO A 50 -4.34 11.92 16.31
C PRO A 50 -3.24 10.85 16.28
N LYS A 51 -3.31 9.87 17.21
CA LYS A 51 -2.39 8.73 17.25
C LYS A 51 -2.58 7.82 16.03
N ASP A 52 -3.84 7.59 15.63
CA ASP A 52 -4.12 6.77 14.46
C ASP A 52 -3.70 7.48 13.16
N ALA A 53 -3.92 8.80 13.07
CA ALA A 53 -3.44 9.60 11.94
C ALA A 53 -1.91 9.58 11.83
N ALA A 54 -1.20 9.68 12.95
CA ALA A 54 0.26 9.59 12.98
C ALA A 54 0.75 8.18 12.60
N MET A 55 0.06 7.14 13.04
CA MET A 55 0.37 5.76 12.68
C MET A 55 0.14 5.50 11.19
N ILE A 56 -0.97 5.96 10.60
CA ILE A 56 -1.22 5.85 9.15
C ILE A 56 -0.06 6.49 8.38
N ARG A 57 0.32 7.72 8.73
CA ARG A 57 1.44 8.41 8.09
C ARG A 57 2.74 7.60 8.16
N ALA A 58 3.10 7.11 9.35
CA ALA A 58 4.33 6.35 9.55
C ALA A 58 4.36 5.04 8.73
N VAL A 59 3.21 4.36 8.59
CA VAL A 59 3.09 3.16 7.76
C VAL A 59 3.26 3.50 6.28
N VAL A 60 2.56 4.54 5.78
CA VAL A 60 2.71 5.00 4.38
C VAL A 60 4.16 5.35 4.06
N GLU A 61 4.83 6.09 4.95
CA GLU A 61 6.25 6.44 4.77
C GLU A 61 7.16 5.21 4.74
N ASN A 62 6.92 4.23 5.61
CA ASN A 62 7.66 2.99 5.65
C ASN A 62 7.45 2.15 4.38
N ASP A 63 6.20 1.97 3.96
CA ASP A 63 5.84 1.21 2.77
C ASP A 63 6.54 1.78 1.53
N LEU A 64 6.38 3.08 1.29
CA LEU A 64 7.02 3.74 0.15
C LEU A 64 8.55 3.67 0.21
N LYS A 65 9.14 3.88 1.39
CA LYS A 65 10.59 3.86 1.60
C LYS A 65 11.19 2.47 1.31
N THR A 66 10.52 1.40 1.72
CA THR A 66 11.03 0.02 1.57
C THR A 66 11.15 -0.43 0.12
N THR A 67 10.44 0.20 -0.81
CA THR A 67 10.59 -0.07 -2.25
C THR A 67 11.94 0.34 -2.82
N GLY A 68 12.66 1.25 -2.16
CA GLY A 68 13.87 1.88 -2.68
C GLY A 68 13.63 2.92 -3.78
N LEU A 69 12.39 3.07 -4.27
CA LEU A 69 12.02 4.05 -5.31
C LEU A 69 11.73 5.44 -4.74
N PHE A 70 11.47 5.52 -3.43
CA PHE A 70 11.11 6.77 -2.76
C PHE A 70 12.07 7.10 -1.62
N ARG A 71 12.35 8.39 -1.48
CA ARG A 71 13.06 8.96 -0.35
C ARG A 71 12.13 9.89 0.40
N ILE A 72 11.86 9.58 1.65
CA ILE A 72 11.02 10.42 2.52
C ILE A 72 11.79 11.71 2.84
N ALA A 73 11.20 12.86 2.55
CA ALA A 73 11.77 14.16 2.85
C ALA A 73 11.79 14.42 4.36
N ASN A 74 12.85 15.09 4.84
CA ASN A 74 12.97 15.41 6.26
C ASN A 74 11.84 16.35 6.71
N HIS A 75 11.08 15.94 7.71
CA HIS A 75 9.93 16.68 8.24
C HIS A 75 10.31 18.08 8.80
N ASP A 76 11.51 18.21 9.37
CA ASP A 76 12.00 19.47 9.92
C ASP A 76 12.31 20.51 8.85
N ALA A 77 12.46 20.07 7.60
CA ALA A 77 12.71 20.94 6.46
C ALA A 77 11.42 21.45 5.80
N PHE A 78 10.24 21.04 6.25
CA PHE A 78 8.99 21.44 5.61
C PHE A 78 8.75 22.94 5.76
N PRO A 79 8.57 23.66 4.63
CA PRO A 79 8.52 25.13 4.66
C PRO A 79 7.19 25.68 5.18
N GLU A 80 6.13 24.89 5.09
CA GLU A 80 4.77 25.23 5.48
C GLU A 80 3.97 23.99 5.84
N TYR A 81 2.87 24.19 6.55
CA TYR A 81 1.81 23.22 6.69
C TYR A 81 0.64 23.61 5.80
N VAL A 82 0.32 22.78 4.80
CA VAL A 82 -0.76 23.04 3.85
C VAL A 82 -2.00 22.30 4.33
N LYS A 83 -3.09 23.04 4.60
CA LYS A 83 -4.36 22.43 5.01
C LYS A 83 -4.97 21.63 3.86
N MET A 84 -5.71 20.60 4.21
CA MET A 84 -6.43 19.78 3.22
C MET A 84 -7.38 20.65 2.40
N GLY A 85 -7.22 20.63 1.08
CA GLY A 85 -7.96 21.45 0.13
C GLY A 85 -7.30 22.77 -0.27
N ASP A 86 -6.27 23.23 0.45
CA ASP A 86 -5.50 24.40 0.07
C ASP A 86 -4.41 24.01 -0.94
N MET A 87 -4.11 24.91 -1.86
CA MET A 87 -3.05 24.74 -2.85
C MET A 87 -1.68 24.99 -2.19
N PRO A 88 -0.70 24.06 -2.34
CA PRO A 88 0.67 24.26 -1.84
C PRO A 88 1.38 25.43 -2.53
N LYS A 89 2.29 26.08 -1.80
CA LYS A 89 3.25 27.02 -2.41
C LYS A 89 4.41 26.25 -3.03
N PHE A 90 4.21 25.71 -4.22
CA PHE A 90 5.11 24.77 -4.89
C PHE A 90 6.58 25.22 -4.93
N ASN A 91 6.84 26.52 -5.06
CA ASN A 91 8.19 27.05 -5.03
C ASN A 91 8.94 26.78 -3.72
N LEU A 92 8.22 26.75 -2.58
CA LEU A 92 8.81 26.45 -1.28
C LEU A 92 9.17 24.95 -1.17
N TRP A 93 8.28 24.08 -1.66
CA TRP A 93 8.50 22.63 -1.67
C TRP A 93 9.61 22.23 -2.65
N SER A 94 9.68 22.89 -3.80
CA SER A 94 10.78 22.73 -4.77
C SER A 94 12.13 23.14 -4.18
N ALA A 95 12.17 24.18 -3.33
CA ALA A 95 13.42 24.64 -2.69
C ALA A 95 14.04 23.58 -1.77
N ILE A 96 13.23 22.71 -1.14
CA ILE A 96 13.70 21.57 -0.34
C ILE A 96 13.85 20.29 -1.18
N LYS A 97 13.76 20.39 -2.51
CA LYS A 97 13.85 19.28 -3.46
C LYS A 97 12.78 18.19 -3.26
N ALA A 98 11.63 18.53 -2.71
CA ALA A 98 10.47 17.63 -2.71
C ALA A 98 9.89 17.61 -4.13
N GLN A 99 9.69 16.41 -4.68
CA GLN A 99 9.09 16.20 -6.01
C GLN A 99 7.59 15.91 -5.87
N VAL A 100 7.21 15.25 -4.79
CA VAL A 100 5.83 14.89 -4.48
C VAL A 100 5.48 15.38 -3.07
N LEU A 101 4.27 15.93 -2.92
CA LEU A 101 3.71 16.28 -1.62
C LEU A 101 2.41 15.51 -1.38
N VAL A 102 2.28 14.91 -0.20
CA VAL A 102 1.09 14.17 0.23
C VAL A 102 0.43 14.90 1.40
N GLN A 103 -0.84 15.20 1.23
CA GLN A 103 -1.73 15.73 2.26
C GLN A 103 -2.78 14.67 2.58
N ALA A 104 -3.18 14.54 3.84
CA ALA A 104 -4.29 13.68 4.20
C ALA A 104 -5.05 14.19 5.43
N LYS A 105 -6.32 13.76 5.54
CA LYS A 105 -7.19 14.07 6.65
C LYS A 105 -8.01 12.85 7.06
N LEU A 106 -7.95 12.54 8.35
CA LEU A 106 -8.66 11.44 8.96
C LEU A 106 -9.94 11.93 9.65
N TYR A 107 -11.06 11.36 9.28
CA TYR A 107 -12.36 11.64 9.86
C TYR A 107 -12.86 10.43 10.65
N ALA A 108 -13.44 10.68 11.82
CA ALA A 108 -14.24 9.67 12.49
C ALA A 108 -15.67 9.72 11.96
N GLU A 109 -16.16 8.58 11.48
CA GLU A 109 -17.53 8.40 11.03
C GLU A 109 -18.36 7.60 12.03
N SER A 110 -19.68 7.61 11.85
CA SER A 110 -20.62 6.74 12.59
C SER A 110 -20.29 5.26 12.36
N GLY A 111 -20.69 4.38 13.28
CA GLY A 111 -20.49 2.93 13.14
C GLY A 111 -19.05 2.47 13.35
N ASN A 112 -18.27 3.20 14.17
CA ASN A 112 -16.89 2.85 14.51
C ASN A 112 -15.97 2.72 13.27
N ARG A 113 -16.13 3.65 12.31
CA ARG A 113 -15.35 3.72 11.06
C ARG A 113 -14.48 4.96 11.01
N TYR A 114 -13.48 4.90 10.16
CA TYR A 114 -12.68 6.02 9.70
C TYR A 114 -12.89 6.25 8.21
N LYS A 115 -12.89 7.53 7.82
CA LYS A 115 -12.70 7.97 6.44
C LYS A 115 -11.37 8.70 6.36
N LEU A 116 -10.51 8.29 5.44
CA LEU A 116 -9.23 8.92 5.12
C LEU A 116 -9.34 9.56 3.74
N GLU A 117 -9.21 10.85 3.67
CA GLU A 117 -9.08 11.60 2.42
C GLU A 117 -7.63 11.99 2.22
N PHE A 118 -7.10 11.85 1.01
CA PHE A 118 -5.74 12.28 0.71
C PHE A 118 -5.61 12.84 -0.70
N TYR A 119 -4.64 13.74 -0.85
CA TYR A 119 -4.23 14.36 -2.10
C TYR A 119 -2.74 14.14 -2.31
N VAL A 120 -2.37 13.91 -3.57
CA VAL A 120 -0.99 13.83 -4.02
C VAL A 120 -0.75 14.93 -5.04
N TRP A 121 0.28 15.72 -4.80
CA TRP A 121 0.67 16.85 -5.63
C TRP A 121 2.00 16.58 -6.31
N ASP A 122 2.07 16.83 -7.61
CA ASP A 122 3.33 16.99 -8.33
C ASP A 122 3.83 18.42 -8.10
N VAL A 123 4.98 18.55 -7.45
CA VAL A 123 5.58 19.85 -7.11
C VAL A 123 6.12 20.55 -8.34
N ALA A 124 6.69 19.81 -9.28
CA ALA A 124 7.24 20.35 -10.53
C ALA A 124 6.14 20.74 -11.52
N GLY A 125 5.15 19.87 -11.71
CA GLY A 125 3.97 20.11 -12.54
C GLY A 125 3.01 21.13 -11.94
N LYS A 126 3.11 21.40 -10.62
CA LYS A 126 2.22 22.30 -9.87
C LYS A 126 0.75 21.90 -9.96
N GLU A 127 0.48 20.63 -9.95
CA GLU A 127 -0.86 20.09 -10.10
C GLU A 127 -1.13 18.94 -9.12
N GLN A 128 -2.40 18.74 -8.82
CA GLN A 128 -2.87 17.59 -8.06
C GLN A 128 -2.98 16.40 -9.01
N ILE A 129 -2.22 15.36 -8.73
CA ILE A 129 -2.15 14.17 -9.57
C ILE A 129 -3.02 13.02 -9.05
N GLU A 130 -3.38 13.03 -7.75
CA GLU A 130 -4.26 12.02 -7.17
C GLU A 130 -5.15 12.62 -6.07
N ALA A 131 -6.38 12.11 -5.96
CA ALA A 131 -7.31 12.43 -4.89
C ALA A 131 -8.21 11.22 -4.63
N GLN A 132 -8.16 10.69 -3.42
CA GLN A 132 -8.98 9.55 -3.03
C GLN A 132 -9.60 9.71 -1.64
N SER A 133 -10.68 8.96 -1.43
CA SER A 133 -11.35 8.83 -0.15
C SER A 133 -11.54 7.34 0.16
N LEU A 134 -10.96 6.89 1.27
CA LEU A 134 -10.97 5.50 1.73
C LEU A 134 -11.78 5.39 3.00
N VAL A 135 -12.56 4.32 3.14
CA VAL A 135 -13.35 4.05 4.36
C VAL A 135 -13.02 2.67 4.90
N SER A 136 -12.77 2.58 6.22
CA SER A 136 -12.53 1.29 6.88
C SER A 136 -13.01 1.32 8.34
N SER A 137 -13.07 0.15 8.98
CA SER A 137 -13.30 0.08 10.41
C SER A 137 -12.09 0.65 11.18
N LYS A 138 -12.32 1.19 12.38
CA LYS A 138 -11.22 1.62 13.26
C LYS A 138 -10.27 0.48 13.65
N LYS A 139 -10.74 -0.76 13.62
CA LYS A 139 -9.90 -1.94 13.88
C LYS A 139 -8.89 -2.21 12.75
N SER A 140 -9.22 -1.80 11.53
CA SER A 140 -8.42 -2.03 10.31
C SER A 140 -7.72 -0.74 9.84
N VAL A 141 -7.38 0.16 10.77
CA VAL A 141 -6.79 1.46 10.45
C VAL A 141 -5.44 1.34 9.74
N ARG A 142 -4.62 0.33 10.05
CA ARG A 142 -3.37 0.08 9.32
C ARG A 142 -3.61 -0.24 7.85
N ARG A 143 -4.65 -1.00 7.56
CA ARG A 143 -5.04 -1.32 6.19
C ARG A 143 -5.34 -0.07 5.36
N LEU A 144 -5.92 1.00 5.97
CA LEU A 144 -6.07 2.28 5.27
C LEU A 144 -4.73 2.86 4.83
N ALA A 145 -3.68 2.69 5.65
CA ALA A 145 -2.35 3.16 5.31
C ALA A 145 -1.75 2.40 4.12
N HIS A 146 -1.84 1.07 4.13
CA HIS A 146 -1.34 0.23 3.03
C HIS A 146 -2.07 0.53 1.72
N ILE A 147 -3.42 0.65 1.74
CA ILE A 147 -4.21 1.01 0.54
C ILE A 147 -3.83 2.42 0.04
N MET A 148 -3.59 3.38 0.94
CA MET A 148 -3.12 4.71 0.55
C MET A 148 -1.72 4.64 -0.08
N ALA A 149 -0.81 3.84 0.49
CA ALA A 149 0.52 3.63 -0.08
C ALA A 149 0.45 2.96 -1.46
N ASP A 150 -0.43 1.97 -1.64
CA ASP A 150 -0.69 1.32 -2.93
C ASP A 150 -1.14 2.34 -3.99
N ALA A 151 -2.10 3.19 -3.66
CA ALA A 151 -2.60 4.21 -4.57
C ALA A 151 -1.52 5.24 -4.96
N ILE A 152 -0.70 5.67 -3.99
CA ILE A 152 0.43 6.57 -4.25
C ILE A 152 1.48 5.88 -5.13
N TYR A 153 1.81 4.63 -4.83
CA TYR A 153 2.77 3.83 -5.59
C TYR A 153 2.32 3.67 -7.04
N GLU A 154 1.08 3.21 -7.24
CA GLU A 154 0.49 3.00 -8.58
C GLU A 154 0.44 4.31 -9.38
N ARG A 155 0.05 5.43 -8.74
CA ARG A 155 -0.01 6.73 -9.41
C ARG A 155 1.35 7.21 -9.89
N LEU A 156 2.42 6.94 -9.14
CA LEU A 156 3.77 7.42 -9.45
C LEU A 156 4.58 6.46 -10.32
N THR A 157 4.33 5.16 -10.24
CA THR A 157 5.09 4.14 -10.99
C THR A 157 4.33 3.58 -12.19
N GLY A 158 3.00 3.60 -12.15
CA GLY A 158 2.14 2.93 -13.11
C GLY A 158 1.99 1.41 -12.87
N GLU A 159 2.59 0.89 -11.79
CA GLU A 159 2.49 -0.52 -11.40
C GLU A 159 1.55 -0.66 -10.21
N VAL A 160 0.82 -1.77 -10.15
CA VAL A 160 -0.10 -2.08 -9.05
C VAL A 160 0.67 -2.17 -7.73
N GLY A 161 0.17 -1.49 -6.71
CA GLY A 161 0.72 -1.57 -5.35
C GLY A 161 0.54 -2.97 -4.73
N TYR A 162 1.35 -3.28 -3.73
CA TYR A 162 1.36 -4.60 -3.06
C TYR A 162 1.41 -4.51 -1.53
N PHE A 163 1.23 -3.31 -0.96
CA PHE A 163 1.36 -3.10 0.49
C PHE A 163 0.16 -3.65 1.27
N ASP A 164 -1.08 -3.58 0.72
CA ASP A 164 -2.26 -4.23 1.34
C ASP A 164 -2.27 -5.74 1.10
N THR A 165 -1.15 -6.40 1.45
CA THR A 165 -0.98 -7.85 1.33
C THR A 165 -0.52 -8.48 2.64
N GLN A 166 -0.66 -9.80 2.75
CA GLN A 166 -0.24 -10.57 3.90
C GLN A 166 0.71 -11.69 3.49
N ILE A 167 1.56 -12.09 4.41
CA ILE A 167 2.49 -13.20 4.25
C ILE A 167 2.00 -14.35 5.13
N VAL A 168 1.75 -15.51 4.54
CA VAL A 168 1.54 -16.77 5.26
C VAL A 168 2.82 -17.59 5.22
N PHE A 169 3.27 -18.12 6.35
CA PHE A 169 4.53 -18.82 6.46
C PHE A 169 4.54 -19.82 7.61
N ILE A 170 5.60 -20.64 7.66
CA ILE A 170 5.86 -21.53 8.79
C ILE A 170 6.85 -20.86 9.74
N ALA A 171 6.37 -20.53 10.93
CA ALA A 171 7.22 -20.03 12.00
C ALA A 171 7.85 -21.22 12.74
N GLU A 172 9.18 -21.25 12.81
CA GLU A 172 9.93 -22.24 13.57
C GLU A 172 10.44 -21.62 14.87
N THR A 173 10.23 -22.33 15.98
CA THR A 173 10.70 -21.94 17.31
C THR A 173 11.31 -23.14 18.04
N GLY A 174 12.07 -22.89 19.11
CA GLY A 174 12.71 -23.92 19.90
C GLY A 174 14.12 -24.30 19.44
N PRO A 175 14.81 -25.19 20.20
CA PRO A 175 16.14 -25.64 19.89
C PRO A 175 16.19 -26.51 18.61
N VAL A 176 17.38 -26.67 18.01
CA VAL A 176 17.56 -27.36 16.72
C VAL A 176 17.04 -28.79 16.71
N ASP A 177 17.16 -29.48 17.82
CA ASP A 177 16.75 -30.87 18.02
C ASP A 177 15.28 -31.05 18.42
N ASN A 178 14.58 -29.94 18.73
CA ASN A 178 13.17 -29.96 19.09
C ASN A 178 12.46 -28.70 18.55
N ARG A 179 12.39 -28.58 17.23
CA ARG A 179 11.74 -27.48 16.54
C ARG A 179 10.22 -27.62 16.52
N VAL A 180 9.55 -26.59 16.99
CA VAL A 180 8.10 -26.43 16.85
C VAL A 180 7.81 -25.61 15.60
N LYS A 181 6.98 -26.14 14.71
CA LYS A 181 6.55 -25.49 13.46
C LYS A 181 5.07 -25.12 13.56
N ARG A 182 4.79 -23.86 13.32
CA ARG A 182 3.40 -23.33 13.35
C ARG A 182 3.08 -22.55 12.10
N LEU A 183 1.87 -22.74 11.59
CA LEU A 183 1.31 -21.87 10.55
C LEU A 183 1.13 -20.47 11.14
N ALA A 184 1.64 -19.47 10.48
CA ALA A 184 1.58 -18.08 10.91
C ALA A 184 1.24 -17.15 9.74
N ILE A 185 0.69 -15.98 10.07
CA ILE A 185 0.36 -14.91 9.12
C ILE A 185 0.74 -13.58 9.73
N MET A 186 1.17 -12.64 8.90
CA MET A 186 1.46 -11.25 9.25
C MET A 186 1.22 -10.34 8.05
N ASP A 187 1.13 -9.03 8.26
CA ASP A 187 1.14 -8.05 7.19
C ASP A 187 2.53 -8.05 6.50
N GLN A 188 2.61 -7.58 5.28
CA GLN A 188 3.83 -7.63 4.47
C GLN A 188 5.03 -6.91 5.13
N ASP A 189 4.77 -5.94 6.01
CA ASP A 189 5.77 -5.20 6.78
C ASP A 189 6.18 -5.86 8.11
N GLY A 190 5.70 -7.08 8.36
CA GLY A 190 5.98 -7.86 9.57
C GLY A 190 5.05 -7.56 10.75
N TYR A 191 4.11 -6.65 10.61
CA TYR A 191 3.17 -6.32 11.68
C TYR A 191 2.05 -7.36 11.82
N GLY A 192 1.49 -7.45 13.03
CA GLY A 192 0.28 -8.25 13.27
C GLY A 192 0.52 -9.76 13.21
N LEU A 193 1.75 -10.23 13.48
CA LEU A 193 2.06 -11.67 13.55
C LEU A 193 1.04 -12.40 14.44
N ARG A 194 0.41 -13.39 13.89
CA ARG A 194 -0.48 -14.32 14.63
C ARG A 194 -0.28 -15.75 14.15
N TYR A 195 -0.36 -16.68 15.08
CA TYR A 195 -0.32 -18.10 14.77
C TYR A 195 -1.70 -18.61 14.40
N LEU A 196 -1.78 -19.42 13.36
CA LEU A 196 -2.98 -20.01 12.82
C LEU A 196 -3.12 -21.50 13.16
N SER A 197 -2.04 -22.14 13.63
CA SER A 197 -2.03 -23.52 14.13
C SER A 197 -1.45 -23.60 15.55
N ASP A 198 -1.75 -24.72 16.21
CA ASP A 198 -1.14 -25.07 17.51
C ASP A 198 0.33 -25.50 17.37
N GLU A 199 0.96 -25.89 18.49
CA GLU A 199 2.34 -26.33 18.57
C GLU A 199 2.49 -27.86 18.44
N LYS A 200 1.38 -28.59 18.41
CA LYS A 200 1.37 -30.06 18.45
C LYS A 200 1.36 -30.69 17.08
N THR A 201 0.84 -29.95 16.10
CA THR A 201 0.64 -30.46 14.76
C THR A 201 1.72 -29.96 13.84
N PHE A 202 2.51 -30.86 13.27
CA PHE A 202 3.50 -30.49 12.25
C PHE A 202 2.79 -29.99 10.99
N VAL A 203 3.15 -28.79 10.55
CA VAL A 203 2.56 -28.13 9.38
C VAL A 203 3.64 -27.64 8.45
N MET A 204 3.36 -27.59 7.13
CA MET A 204 4.28 -27.11 6.12
C MET A 204 3.57 -26.64 4.84
N SER A 205 4.32 -26.00 3.94
CA SER A 205 3.90 -25.59 2.60
C SER A 205 2.60 -24.80 2.54
N PRO A 206 2.50 -23.67 3.27
CA PRO A 206 1.30 -22.85 3.21
C PRO A 206 1.21 -22.06 1.90
N HIS A 207 0.02 -21.99 1.33
CA HIS A 207 -0.28 -21.18 0.15
C HIS A 207 -1.63 -20.49 0.31
N PHE A 208 -1.71 -19.24 -0.13
CA PHE A 208 -3.01 -18.60 -0.26
C PHE A 208 -3.80 -19.18 -1.44
N SER A 209 -5.11 -19.26 -1.27
CA SER A 209 -6.04 -19.43 -2.40
C SER A 209 -6.12 -18.14 -3.23
N PRO A 210 -6.58 -18.19 -4.48
CA PRO A 210 -6.69 -16.99 -5.32
C PRO A 210 -7.56 -15.86 -4.73
N ASN A 211 -8.51 -16.19 -3.86
CA ASN A 211 -9.36 -15.20 -3.18
C ASN A 211 -8.72 -14.60 -1.91
N MET A 212 -7.50 -15.01 -1.55
CA MET A 212 -6.75 -14.56 -0.37
C MET A 212 -7.48 -14.75 0.98
N GLN A 213 -8.57 -15.51 1.02
CA GLN A 213 -9.38 -15.75 2.22
C GLN A 213 -9.13 -17.13 2.83
N THR A 214 -8.53 -18.02 2.07
CA THR A 214 -8.27 -19.39 2.49
C THR A 214 -6.79 -19.70 2.34
N VAL A 215 -6.22 -20.39 3.32
CA VAL A 215 -4.85 -20.93 3.26
C VAL A 215 -4.94 -22.43 3.08
N VAL A 216 -4.22 -22.96 2.11
CA VAL A 216 -3.98 -24.40 1.90
C VAL A 216 -2.63 -24.74 2.52
N PHE A 217 -2.54 -25.85 3.24
CA PHE A 217 -1.31 -26.28 3.88
C PHE A 217 -1.29 -27.80 4.09
N LEU A 218 -0.09 -28.37 4.22
CA LEU A 218 0.09 -29.75 4.65
C LEU A 218 0.09 -29.81 6.19
N SER A 219 -0.60 -30.81 6.73
CA SER A 219 -0.61 -31.09 8.16
C SER A 219 -0.44 -32.58 8.41
N TYR A 220 0.46 -32.93 9.33
CA TYR A 220 0.75 -34.29 9.76
C TYR A 220 -0.04 -34.61 11.03
N ARG A 221 -1.36 -34.71 10.90
CA ARG A 221 -2.22 -35.17 11.99
C ARG A 221 -2.23 -36.71 11.97
N ASN A 222 -1.92 -37.32 13.13
CA ASN A 222 -1.82 -38.77 13.28
C ASN A 222 -0.74 -39.41 12.35
N ASP A 223 0.38 -38.72 12.13
CA ASP A 223 1.51 -39.14 11.32
C ASP A 223 1.23 -39.28 9.80
N ASP A 224 0.01 -38.97 9.35
CA ASP A 224 -0.36 -38.99 7.94
C ASP A 224 -0.35 -37.57 7.37
N PRO A 225 0.44 -37.30 6.29
CA PRO A 225 0.42 -36.03 5.61
C PRO A 225 -0.90 -35.84 4.82
N MET A 226 -1.64 -34.82 5.20
CA MET A 226 -2.93 -34.48 4.60
C MET A 226 -2.95 -33.02 4.19
N VAL A 227 -3.64 -32.73 3.08
CA VAL A 227 -3.91 -31.36 2.63
C VAL A 227 -5.13 -30.80 3.38
N TRP A 228 -4.93 -29.63 4.00
CA TRP A 228 -5.96 -28.92 4.74
C TRP A 228 -6.16 -27.52 4.18
N THR A 229 -7.37 -27.03 4.37
CA THR A 229 -7.71 -25.62 4.14
C THR A 229 -8.08 -24.96 5.47
N LEU A 230 -7.73 -23.70 5.61
CA LEU A 230 -8.10 -22.84 6.71
C LEU A 230 -8.76 -21.58 6.17
N ASP A 231 -10.00 -21.32 6.51
CA ASP A 231 -10.66 -20.04 6.26
C ASP A 231 -10.17 -19.01 7.28
N LEU A 232 -9.59 -17.90 6.79
CA LEU A 232 -8.98 -16.86 7.64
C LEU A 232 -10.00 -16.00 8.39
N ASN A 233 -11.26 -15.95 7.91
CA ASN A 233 -12.32 -15.18 8.54
C ASN A 233 -13.00 -15.94 9.66
N THR A 234 -13.27 -17.22 9.43
CA THR A 234 -14.01 -18.07 10.38
C THR A 234 -13.10 -18.91 11.28
N GLY A 235 -11.86 -19.15 10.86
CA GLY A 235 -10.93 -20.09 11.51
C GLY A 235 -11.27 -21.57 11.24
N GLU A 236 -12.26 -21.85 10.38
CA GLU A 236 -12.66 -23.22 10.06
C GLU A 236 -11.56 -23.93 9.27
N GLN A 237 -11.23 -25.14 9.72
CA GLN A 237 -10.27 -26.01 9.04
C GLN A 237 -10.99 -27.22 8.45
N ARG A 238 -10.73 -27.50 7.18
CA ARG A 238 -11.29 -28.66 6.48
C ARG A 238 -10.18 -29.47 5.81
N ARG A 239 -10.30 -30.81 5.89
CA ARG A 239 -9.46 -31.69 5.07
C ARG A 239 -9.93 -31.62 3.63
N LEU A 240 -9.01 -31.33 2.71
CA LEU A 240 -9.34 -31.14 1.29
C LEU A 240 -9.65 -32.45 0.55
N GLY A 241 -9.16 -33.58 1.04
CA GLY A 241 -9.44 -34.88 0.44
C GLY A 241 -8.68 -36.01 1.11
N GLN A 242 -8.92 -37.23 0.68
CA GLN A 242 -8.15 -38.40 1.05
C GLN A 242 -7.48 -38.93 -0.21
N PHE A 243 -6.18 -38.68 -0.33
CA PHE A 243 -5.38 -39.10 -1.45
C PHE A 243 -4.53 -40.30 -1.01
N GLY A 244 -4.56 -41.39 -1.80
CA GLY A 244 -3.68 -42.52 -1.58
C GLY A 244 -2.25 -42.16 -2.00
N GLY A 245 -1.32 -42.08 -1.03
CA GLY A 245 0.08 -41.72 -1.27
C GLY A 245 0.45 -40.37 -0.65
N MET A 246 1.73 -39.99 -0.78
CA MET A 246 2.23 -38.68 -0.32
C MET A 246 1.74 -37.56 -1.26
N SER A 247 1.12 -36.53 -0.70
CA SER A 247 0.77 -35.29 -1.38
C SER A 247 1.87 -34.25 -1.10
N PHE A 248 2.46 -33.68 -2.16
CA PHE A 248 3.48 -32.64 -2.08
C PHE A 248 2.93 -31.33 -2.63
#